data_bdac7e4bdffa2a756a60ec8ddc76ae70
#
_entry.id   bdac7e4bdffa2a756a60ec8ddc76ae70
#
_cell.length_a   1.000
_cell.length_b   1.000
_cell.length_c   1.000
_cell.angle_alpha   90.00
_cell.angle_beta   90.00
_cell.angle_gamma   90.00
#
_symmetry.space_group_name_H-M   'P 1'
#
loop_
_entity.id
_entity.type
_entity.pdbx_description
1 polymer ?
#
loop_
_entity_poly.entity_id
_entity_poly.type
_entity_poly.pdbx_seq_one_letter_code
_entity_poly.pdbx_strand_id
1 'polypeptide(L)'
;MLAAASIAYAEVCPEASGDDLYVLAAGDTGKGEGSRQAYRKLVDILPELRPRGITFHYLLPDVDWHNRILLAVDALAERPVMIADAGYMYAAKMSGYAESYDLFTPDIGELAFLADESAPHPFYTRNFLLADEEQAEELIVRAYAGKNAARHMLVKGRVDRYAYDGAILESVATPDVPMMEPIGGTGDTLTGIVSALSAAGISMRNACAAAFRINRRMGLLARPNPAFSIMDLLAFLPSAIRSERKH
;
A
#
# COMPACT_ATOMS: atom_id res chain seq x y z
N MET A 1 0.52 9.30 1.46
CA MET A 1 -0.39 8.26 1.97
C MET A 1 -1.39 8.80 2.99
N LEU A 2 -0.99 9.27 4.19
CA LEU A 2 -1.92 9.65 5.29
C LEU A 2 -3.02 10.65 4.90
N ALA A 3 -2.64 11.76 4.24
CA ALA A 3 -3.61 12.75 3.79
C ALA A 3 -4.63 12.16 2.78
N ALA A 4 -4.16 11.29 1.87
CA ALA A 4 -5.04 10.60 0.94
C ALA A 4 -6.02 9.65 1.66
N ALA A 5 -5.54 8.89 2.64
CA ALA A 5 -6.38 8.00 3.44
C ALA A 5 -7.44 8.79 4.22
N SER A 6 -7.06 9.88 4.88
CA SER A 6 -7.99 10.74 5.63
C SER A 6 -9.07 11.35 4.72
N ILE A 7 -8.67 11.91 3.58
CA ILE A 7 -9.61 12.49 2.62
C ILE A 7 -10.54 11.40 2.06
N ALA A 8 -10.00 10.25 1.66
CA ALA A 8 -10.78 9.18 1.09
C ALA A 8 -11.76 8.60 2.11
N TYR A 9 -11.33 8.38 3.36
CA TYR A 9 -12.20 7.86 4.41
C TYR A 9 -13.35 8.83 4.73
N ALA A 10 -13.07 10.12 4.86
CA ALA A 10 -14.11 11.14 5.08
C ALA A 10 -15.14 11.22 3.94
N GLU A 11 -14.69 11.03 2.68
CA GLU A 11 -15.60 11.04 1.53
C GLU A 11 -16.47 9.77 1.45
N VAL A 12 -15.98 8.60 1.90
CA VAL A 12 -16.73 7.34 1.82
C VAL A 12 -17.55 7.06 3.07
N CYS A 13 -17.15 7.60 4.21
CA CYS A 13 -17.81 7.48 5.51
C CYS A 13 -18.08 8.87 6.10
N PRO A 14 -19.01 9.66 5.55
CA PRO A 14 -19.25 11.03 6.00
C PRO A 14 -19.76 11.14 7.44
N GLU A 15 -20.29 10.05 8.00
CA GLU A 15 -20.73 9.96 9.40
C GLU A 15 -19.59 9.57 10.36
N ALA A 16 -18.41 9.27 9.84
CA ALA A 16 -17.27 8.86 10.65
C ALA A 16 -16.72 10.02 11.49
N SER A 17 -16.33 9.74 12.71
CA SER A 17 -15.63 10.71 13.56
C SER A 17 -14.16 10.80 13.18
N GLY A 18 -13.50 11.93 13.52
CA GLY A 18 -12.06 12.06 13.34
C GLY A 18 -11.24 11.07 14.17
N ASP A 19 -11.85 10.38 15.12
CA ASP A 19 -11.22 9.39 15.99
C ASP A 19 -11.12 7.99 15.37
N ASP A 20 -11.58 7.82 14.11
CA ASP A 20 -11.54 6.54 13.42
C ASP A 20 -10.20 6.28 12.70
N LEU A 21 -9.30 7.26 12.60
CA LEU A 21 -7.99 7.15 11.98
C LEU A 21 -6.86 7.44 12.99
N TYR A 22 -6.12 6.40 13.35
CA TYR A 22 -4.94 6.50 14.21
C TYR A 22 -3.66 6.48 13.37
N VAL A 23 -2.70 7.31 13.75
CA VAL A 23 -1.41 7.42 13.05
C VAL A 23 -0.28 7.27 14.05
N LEU A 24 0.60 6.30 13.78
CA LEU A 24 1.90 6.18 14.44
C LEU A 24 2.98 6.65 13.45
N ALA A 25 3.46 7.87 13.62
CA ALA A 25 4.50 8.44 12.78
C ALA A 25 5.88 8.12 13.34
N ALA A 26 6.72 7.48 12.54
CA ALA A 26 8.12 7.23 12.86
C ALA A 26 8.99 8.40 12.40
N GLY A 27 9.68 9.05 13.32
CA GLY A 27 10.67 10.09 13.03
C GLY A 27 12.07 9.49 12.90
N ASP A 28 12.31 8.69 11.85
CA ASP A 28 13.60 8.03 11.68
C ASP A 28 14.69 8.97 11.11
N THR A 29 15.87 8.88 11.72
CA THR A 29 17.06 9.60 11.31
C THR A 29 18.11 8.67 10.68
N GLY A 30 17.66 7.57 10.01
CA GLY A 30 18.52 6.62 9.33
C GLY A 30 19.00 5.43 10.20
N LYS A 31 18.68 5.41 11.51
CA LYS A 31 19.03 4.30 12.44
C LYS A 31 17.84 3.41 12.80
N GLY A 32 16.65 3.73 12.38
CA GLY A 32 15.43 2.98 12.61
C GLY A 32 14.89 3.03 14.04
N GLU A 33 15.35 3.96 14.86
CA GLU A 33 14.87 4.10 16.25
C GLU A 33 13.41 4.53 16.30
N GLY A 34 12.99 5.44 15.43
CA GLY A 34 11.60 5.89 15.33
C GLY A 34 10.69 4.75 14.89
N SER A 35 11.09 3.96 13.89
CA SER A 35 10.35 2.77 13.46
C SER A 35 10.19 1.77 14.61
N ARG A 36 11.25 1.49 15.38
CA ARG A 36 11.17 0.58 16.54
C ARG A 36 10.27 1.10 17.65
N GLN A 37 10.25 2.42 17.87
CA GLN A 37 9.31 3.05 18.80
C GLN A 37 7.86 2.91 18.33
N ALA A 38 7.61 3.14 17.04
CA ALA A 38 6.30 2.96 16.44
C ALA A 38 5.82 1.49 16.54
N TYR A 39 6.71 0.52 16.26
CA TYR A 39 6.42 -0.90 16.42
C TYR A 39 6.06 -1.27 17.85
N ARG A 40 6.88 -0.83 18.82
CA ARG A 40 6.61 -1.07 20.25
C ARG A 40 5.26 -0.49 20.64
N LYS A 41 5.02 0.79 20.29
CA LYS A 41 3.78 1.44 20.62
C LYS A 41 2.58 0.74 20.02
N LEU A 42 2.69 0.26 18.77
CA LEU A 42 1.63 -0.51 18.12
C LEU A 42 1.31 -1.79 18.91
N VAL A 43 2.32 -2.59 19.26
CA VAL A 43 2.12 -3.81 20.04
C VAL A 43 1.43 -3.51 21.38
N ASP A 44 1.83 -2.43 22.06
CA ASP A 44 1.29 -2.05 23.35
C ASP A 44 -0.20 -1.66 23.28
N ILE A 45 -0.62 -0.97 22.20
CA ILE A 45 -2.00 -0.44 22.10
C ILE A 45 -2.98 -1.35 21.35
N LEU A 46 -2.49 -2.33 20.57
CA LEU A 46 -3.34 -3.22 19.77
C LEU A 46 -4.49 -3.87 20.56
N PRO A 47 -4.28 -4.40 21.79
CA PRO A 47 -5.34 -5.05 22.55
C PRO A 47 -6.52 -4.13 22.89
N GLU A 48 -6.23 -2.84 23.09
CA GLU A 48 -7.24 -1.81 23.42
C GLU A 48 -7.84 -1.19 22.18
N LEU A 49 -6.99 -0.88 21.18
CA LEU A 49 -7.39 -0.18 19.95
C LEU A 49 -8.31 -1.03 19.07
N ARG A 50 -8.04 -2.34 18.95
CA ARG A 50 -8.78 -3.30 18.11
C ARG A 50 -9.12 -2.72 16.73
N PRO A 51 -8.13 -2.33 15.93
CA PRO A 51 -8.36 -1.67 14.65
C PRO A 51 -9.00 -2.63 13.64
N ARG A 52 -9.84 -2.13 12.74
CA ARG A 52 -10.37 -2.91 11.61
C ARG A 52 -9.33 -3.19 10.55
N GLY A 53 -8.35 -2.32 10.40
CA GLY A 53 -7.25 -2.46 9.46
C GLY A 53 -6.00 -1.74 9.94
N ILE A 54 -4.85 -2.25 9.51
CA ILE A 54 -3.53 -1.67 9.79
C ILE A 54 -2.79 -1.56 8.47
N THR A 55 -2.29 -0.36 8.15
CA THR A 55 -1.46 -0.12 6.98
C THR A 55 -0.06 0.30 7.42
N PHE A 56 0.94 -0.46 7.00
CA PHE A 56 2.34 -0.17 7.23
C PHE A 56 2.97 0.48 6.00
N HIS A 57 3.69 1.58 6.22
CA HIS A 57 4.26 2.37 5.13
C HIS A 57 5.55 3.06 5.56
N TYR A 58 6.61 2.95 4.77
CA TYR A 58 7.94 3.56 4.99
C TYR A 58 8.55 3.37 6.40
N LEU A 59 8.30 2.23 7.00
CA LEU A 59 8.97 1.84 8.24
C LEU A 59 10.27 1.09 7.93
N LEU A 60 11.28 1.25 8.78
CA LEU A 60 12.52 0.48 8.62
C LEU A 60 12.21 -1.02 8.70
N PRO A 61 12.66 -1.84 7.73
CA PRO A 61 12.51 -3.29 7.80
C PRO A 61 13.27 -3.85 9.00
N ASP A 62 12.54 -4.37 9.98
CA ASP A 62 13.07 -5.02 11.18
C ASP A 62 12.30 -6.32 11.42
N VAL A 63 12.94 -7.45 11.12
CA VAL A 63 12.31 -8.78 11.14
C VAL A 63 11.85 -9.18 12.55
N ASP A 64 12.59 -8.83 13.61
CA ASP A 64 12.20 -9.17 14.97
C ASP A 64 10.92 -8.41 15.37
N TRP A 65 10.86 -7.10 15.11
CA TRP A 65 9.67 -6.30 15.38
C TRP A 65 8.49 -6.69 14.50
N HIS A 66 8.74 -7.01 13.23
CA HIS A 66 7.72 -7.54 12.34
C HIS A 66 7.05 -8.78 12.93
N ASN A 67 7.85 -9.75 13.39
CA ASN A 67 7.33 -10.99 13.98
C ASN A 67 6.56 -10.73 15.29
N ARG A 68 7.04 -9.79 16.13
CA ARG A 68 6.31 -9.38 17.36
C ARG A 68 4.95 -8.78 17.05
N ILE A 69 4.86 -7.97 15.99
CA ILE A 69 3.58 -7.38 15.54
C ILE A 69 2.64 -8.48 15.07
N LEU A 70 3.11 -9.43 14.25
CA LEU A 70 2.26 -10.55 13.82
C LEU A 70 1.73 -11.35 15.00
N LEU A 71 2.57 -11.67 15.99
CA LEU A 71 2.14 -12.36 17.20
C LEU A 71 1.09 -11.56 17.98
N ALA A 72 1.27 -10.24 18.08
CA ALA A 72 0.29 -9.37 18.74
C ALA A 72 -1.04 -9.30 17.97
N VAL A 73 -0.99 -9.26 16.64
CA VAL A 73 -2.18 -9.31 15.77
C VAL A 73 -2.90 -10.65 15.89
N ASP A 74 -2.17 -11.75 15.89
CA ASP A 74 -2.75 -13.10 15.98
C ASP A 74 -3.37 -13.38 17.36
N ALA A 75 -2.99 -12.62 18.39
CA ALA A 75 -3.59 -12.68 19.72
C ALA A 75 -4.93 -11.90 19.83
N LEU A 76 -5.29 -11.10 18.83
CA LEU A 76 -6.57 -10.39 18.83
C LEU A 76 -7.74 -11.33 18.54
N ALA A 77 -8.88 -11.06 19.18
CA ALA A 77 -10.12 -11.85 18.92
C ALA A 77 -10.62 -11.71 17.47
N GLU A 78 -10.43 -10.54 16.89
CA GLU A 78 -10.72 -10.26 15.48
C GLU A 78 -9.45 -9.75 14.81
N ARG A 79 -9.03 -10.44 13.75
CA ARG A 79 -7.82 -10.07 13.01
C ARG A 79 -8.12 -8.86 12.11
N PRO A 80 -7.35 -7.76 12.22
CA PRO A 80 -7.50 -6.63 11.32
C PRO A 80 -7.05 -6.97 9.90
N VAL A 81 -7.56 -6.24 8.91
CA VAL A 81 -7.02 -6.25 7.55
C VAL A 81 -5.60 -5.70 7.58
N MET A 82 -4.65 -6.46 7.05
CA MET A 82 -3.23 -6.13 7.08
C MET A 82 -2.76 -5.70 5.69
N ILE A 83 -2.36 -4.43 5.56
CA ILE A 83 -1.85 -3.85 4.32
C ILE A 83 -0.39 -3.44 4.54
N ALA A 84 0.50 -3.78 3.61
CA ALA A 84 1.87 -3.33 3.64
C ALA A 84 2.29 -2.69 2.32
N ASP A 85 3.08 -1.64 2.43
CA ASP A 85 3.68 -0.88 1.35
C ASP A 85 5.15 -0.61 1.63
N ALA A 86 5.93 -0.33 0.60
CA ALA A 86 7.33 0.04 0.68
C ALA A 86 8.17 -0.93 1.54
N GLY A 87 9.07 -0.40 2.36
CA GLY A 87 10.02 -1.18 3.16
C GLY A 87 9.39 -2.22 4.09
N TYR A 88 8.13 -2.08 4.47
CA TYR A 88 7.50 -3.07 5.34
C TYR A 88 7.16 -4.39 4.64
N MET A 89 6.88 -4.36 3.33
CA MET A 89 6.77 -5.58 2.51
C MET A 89 8.09 -6.36 2.52
N TYR A 90 9.22 -5.67 2.59
CA TYR A 90 10.54 -6.30 2.67
C TYR A 90 10.70 -7.08 3.98
N ALA A 91 10.27 -6.51 5.11
CA ALA A 91 10.28 -7.21 6.39
C ALA A 91 9.39 -8.46 6.35
N ALA A 92 8.22 -8.38 5.75
CA ALA A 92 7.29 -9.49 5.59
C ALA A 92 7.90 -10.63 4.75
N LYS A 93 8.53 -10.31 3.60
CA LYS A 93 9.26 -11.29 2.79
C LYS A 93 10.44 -11.90 3.56
N MET A 94 11.29 -11.06 4.14
CA MET A 94 12.52 -11.49 4.81
C MET A 94 12.23 -12.38 6.02
N SER A 95 11.09 -12.21 6.66
CA SER A 95 10.63 -13.06 7.76
C SER A 95 9.92 -14.35 7.33
N GLY A 96 9.58 -14.49 6.03
CA GLY A 96 8.82 -15.62 5.50
C GLY A 96 7.32 -15.57 5.80
N TYR A 97 6.78 -14.39 6.13
CA TYR A 97 5.37 -14.21 6.50
C TYR A 97 4.60 -13.27 5.56
N ALA A 98 5.00 -13.17 4.30
CA ALA A 98 4.29 -12.35 3.32
C ALA A 98 2.82 -12.78 3.15
N GLU A 99 2.54 -14.08 3.14
CA GLU A 99 1.17 -14.64 3.04
C GLU A 99 0.27 -14.29 4.24
N SER A 100 0.83 -13.75 5.34
CA SER A 100 0.07 -13.26 6.49
C SER A 100 -0.59 -11.90 6.26
N TYR A 101 -0.36 -11.28 5.12
CA TYR A 101 -0.95 -9.99 4.77
C TYR A 101 -2.11 -10.14 3.79
N ASP A 102 -3.10 -9.25 3.91
CA ASP A 102 -4.22 -9.22 2.99
C ASP A 102 -3.84 -8.53 1.68
N LEU A 103 -3.04 -7.44 1.75
CA LEU A 103 -2.66 -6.66 0.57
C LEU A 103 -1.22 -6.17 0.63
N PHE A 104 -0.48 -6.34 -0.47
CA PHE A 104 0.73 -5.61 -0.79
C PHE A 104 0.49 -4.63 -1.94
N THR A 105 1.15 -3.46 -1.87
CA THR A 105 1.02 -2.41 -2.89
C THR A 105 2.37 -2.04 -3.51
N PRO A 106 3.09 -3.00 -4.13
CA PRO A 106 4.42 -2.74 -4.69
C PRO A 106 4.39 -1.87 -5.94
N ASP A 107 5.45 -1.10 -6.14
CA ASP A 107 5.86 -0.66 -7.47
C ASP A 107 6.65 -1.78 -8.19
N ILE A 108 7.10 -1.52 -9.44
CA ILE A 108 7.79 -2.54 -10.22
C ILE A 108 9.14 -2.95 -9.61
N GLY A 109 9.88 -2.04 -9.00
CA GLY A 109 11.15 -2.33 -8.33
C GLY A 109 10.93 -3.17 -7.06
N GLU A 110 9.95 -2.82 -6.26
CA GLU A 110 9.54 -3.56 -5.06
C GLU A 110 9.03 -4.96 -5.43
N LEU A 111 8.26 -5.05 -6.52
CA LEU A 111 7.81 -6.34 -7.06
C LEU A 111 8.97 -7.22 -7.52
N ALA A 112 10.00 -6.65 -8.14
CA ALA A 112 11.19 -7.40 -8.52
C ALA A 112 11.90 -8.02 -7.30
N PHE A 113 11.95 -7.30 -6.18
CA PHE A 113 12.45 -7.86 -4.92
C PHE A 113 11.56 -8.99 -4.40
N LEU A 114 10.25 -8.82 -4.40
CA LEU A 114 9.32 -9.88 -3.97
C LEU A 114 9.47 -11.15 -4.83
N ALA A 115 9.71 -10.99 -6.13
CA ALA A 115 9.88 -12.08 -7.09
C ALA A 115 11.26 -12.76 -7.06
N ASP A 116 12.27 -12.17 -6.41
CA ASP A 116 13.63 -12.73 -6.33
C ASP A 116 13.80 -13.57 -5.05
N GLU A 117 13.60 -14.89 -5.17
CA GLU A 117 13.72 -15.82 -4.05
C GLU A 117 15.12 -15.82 -3.42
N SER A 118 16.16 -15.50 -4.20
CA SER A 118 17.55 -15.56 -3.75
C SER A 118 18.03 -14.28 -3.06
N ALA A 119 17.31 -13.17 -3.21
CA ALA A 119 17.70 -11.90 -2.63
C ALA A 119 17.30 -11.81 -1.15
N PRO A 120 18.28 -11.81 -0.22
CA PRO A 120 18.00 -11.68 1.21
C PRO A 120 17.65 -10.26 1.64
N HIS A 121 17.88 -9.27 0.78
CA HIS A 121 17.62 -7.85 1.02
C HIS A 121 17.45 -7.12 -0.31
N PRO A 122 16.63 -6.06 -0.41
CA PRO A 122 16.38 -5.32 -1.66
C PRO A 122 17.65 -4.89 -2.41
N PHE A 123 18.71 -4.51 -1.69
CA PHE A 123 19.99 -4.11 -2.30
C PHE A 123 20.70 -5.22 -3.09
N TYR A 124 20.33 -6.47 -2.88
CA TYR A 124 20.89 -7.61 -3.61
C TYR A 124 20.00 -8.09 -4.75
N THR A 125 18.83 -7.45 -4.93
CA THR A 125 17.91 -7.82 -6.00
C THR A 125 18.50 -7.41 -7.35
N ARG A 126 18.61 -8.37 -8.24
CA ARG A 126 18.98 -8.09 -9.62
C ARG A 126 17.86 -7.29 -10.27
N ASN A 127 18.22 -6.21 -10.95
CA ASN A 127 17.28 -5.35 -11.67
C ASN A 127 16.28 -4.58 -10.78
N PHE A 128 16.52 -4.40 -9.47
CA PHE A 128 15.66 -3.59 -8.62
C PHE A 128 15.38 -2.19 -9.21
N LEU A 129 16.44 -1.55 -9.76
CA LEU A 129 16.35 -0.24 -10.41
C LEU A 129 16.06 -0.29 -11.91
N LEU A 130 16.13 -1.48 -12.52
CA LEU A 130 16.03 -1.70 -13.97
C LEU A 130 14.86 -2.62 -14.32
N ALA A 131 13.99 -2.94 -13.35
CA ALA A 131 12.80 -3.74 -13.60
C ALA A 131 11.90 -3.02 -14.59
N ASP A 132 11.50 -3.72 -15.65
CA ASP A 132 10.64 -3.19 -16.69
C ASP A 132 9.19 -3.57 -16.39
N GLU A 133 8.28 -2.63 -16.62
CA GLU A 133 6.84 -2.88 -16.51
C GLU A 133 6.34 -4.01 -17.43
N GLU A 134 7.06 -4.30 -18.53
CA GLU A 134 6.75 -5.43 -19.41
C GLU A 134 6.93 -6.78 -18.69
N GLN A 135 7.75 -6.83 -17.64
CA GLN A 135 7.99 -8.03 -16.84
C GLN A 135 7.01 -8.18 -15.67
N ALA A 136 6.14 -7.21 -15.43
CA ALA A 136 5.29 -7.18 -14.24
C ALA A 136 4.46 -8.46 -14.06
N GLU A 137 3.94 -9.02 -15.13
CA GLU A 137 3.11 -10.25 -15.07
C GLU A 137 3.93 -11.46 -14.62
N GLU A 138 5.13 -11.64 -15.18
CA GLU A 138 6.06 -12.70 -14.77
C GLU A 138 6.48 -12.52 -13.31
N LEU A 139 6.81 -11.30 -12.92
CA LEU A 139 7.23 -10.99 -11.54
C LEU A 139 6.10 -11.25 -10.53
N ILE A 140 4.86 -10.94 -10.86
CA ILE A 140 3.69 -11.28 -10.03
C ILE A 140 3.62 -12.79 -9.81
N VAL A 141 3.65 -13.57 -10.89
CA VAL A 141 3.59 -15.04 -10.81
C VAL A 141 4.73 -15.61 -9.94
N ARG A 142 5.94 -15.10 -10.13
CA ARG A 142 7.11 -15.52 -9.35
C ARG A 142 7.01 -15.15 -7.87
N ALA A 143 6.52 -13.94 -7.54
CA ALA A 143 6.33 -13.54 -6.16
C ALA A 143 5.36 -14.47 -5.41
N TYR A 144 4.25 -14.85 -6.05
CA TYR A 144 3.31 -15.82 -5.47
C TYR A 144 3.90 -17.23 -5.40
N ALA A 145 4.57 -17.70 -6.44
CA ALA A 145 5.22 -19.03 -6.43
C ALA A 145 6.25 -19.15 -5.31
N GLY A 146 7.02 -18.08 -5.04
CA GLY A 146 7.98 -18.00 -3.94
C GLY A 146 7.37 -17.75 -2.56
N LYS A 147 6.03 -17.64 -2.44
CA LYS A 147 5.32 -17.27 -1.19
C LYS A 147 5.75 -15.94 -0.59
N ASN A 148 6.18 -15.02 -1.46
CA ASN A 148 6.64 -13.68 -1.10
C ASN A 148 5.58 -12.60 -1.36
N ALA A 149 4.34 -12.99 -1.60
CA ALA A 149 3.22 -12.10 -1.88
C ALA A 149 2.15 -12.18 -0.79
N ALA A 150 1.45 -11.08 -0.55
CA ALA A 150 0.20 -11.09 0.18
C ALA A 150 -0.90 -11.78 -0.66
N ARG A 151 -2.03 -12.13 -0.03
CA ARG A 151 -3.17 -12.74 -0.73
C ARG A 151 -3.62 -11.90 -1.93
N HIS A 152 -3.69 -10.58 -1.75
CA HIS A 152 -3.96 -9.61 -2.80
C HIS A 152 -2.69 -8.81 -3.10
N MET A 153 -2.50 -8.41 -4.34
CA MET A 153 -1.42 -7.53 -4.76
C MET A 153 -1.97 -6.45 -5.68
N LEU A 154 -1.63 -5.21 -5.37
CA LEU A 154 -1.95 -4.03 -6.15
C LEU A 154 -0.63 -3.45 -6.65
N VAL A 155 -0.24 -3.81 -7.88
CA VAL A 155 1.02 -3.36 -8.49
C VAL A 155 0.81 -1.99 -9.12
N LYS A 156 1.58 -1.02 -8.64
CA LYS A 156 1.55 0.38 -9.10
C LYS A 156 2.46 0.54 -10.32
N GLY A 157 1.99 1.25 -11.35
CA GLY A 157 2.79 1.53 -12.53
C GLY A 157 2.03 2.33 -13.60
N ARG A 158 2.62 2.43 -14.79
CA ARG A 158 1.91 2.99 -15.93
C ARG A 158 0.66 2.18 -16.28
N VAL A 159 0.73 0.86 -16.07
CA VAL A 159 -0.42 -0.04 -16.04
C VAL A 159 -0.52 -0.59 -14.62
N ASP A 160 -1.52 -0.15 -13.87
CA ASP A 160 -1.80 -0.72 -12.56
C ASP A 160 -2.42 -2.12 -12.72
N ARG A 161 -1.98 -3.07 -11.88
CA ARG A 161 -2.46 -4.46 -11.94
C ARG A 161 -2.93 -4.93 -10.58
N TYR A 162 -4.10 -5.53 -10.56
CA TYR A 162 -4.60 -6.23 -9.37
C TYR A 162 -4.50 -7.74 -9.58
N ALA A 163 -3.81 -8.39 -8.66
CA ALA A 163 -3.68 -9.84 -8.63
C ALA A 163 -4.22 -10.43 -7.32
N TYR A 164 -4.71 -11.65 -7.40
CA TYR A 164 -5.20 -12.45 -6.29
C TYR A 164 -4.76 -13.90 -6.49
N ASP A 165 -4.12 -14.49 -5.49
CA ASP A 165 -3.59 -15.86 -5.52
C ASP A 165 -2.82 -16.18 -6.82
N GLY A 166 -2.00 -15.25 -7.29
CA GLY A 166 -1.16 -15.41 -8.48
C GLY A 166 -1.85 -15.12 -9.81
N ALA A 167 -3.15 -14.92 -9.83
CA ALA A 167 -3.89 -14.56 -11.04
C ALA A 167 -4.10 -13.04 -11.14
N ILE A 168 -3.76 -12.45 -12.29
CA ILE A 168 -4.07 -11.05 -12.58
C ILE A 168 -5.55 -10.97 -12.97
N LEU A 169 -6.32 -10.24 -12.18
CA LEU A 169 -7.78 -10.14 -12.35
C LEU A 169 -8.22 -8.82 -12.99
N GLU A 170 -7.39 -7.79 -12.90
CA GLU A 170 -7.69 -6.47 -13.48
C GLU A 170 -6.40 -5.75 -13.82
N SER A 171 -6.42 -5.02 -14.94
CA SER A 171 -5.34 -4.13 -15.37
C SER A 171 -5.94 -2.81 -15.84
N VAL A 172 -5.43 -1.68 -15.32
CA VAL A 172 -5.95 -0.34 -15.60
C VAL A 172 -4.82 0.53 -16.13
N ALA A 173 -4.93 0.95 -17.39
CA ALA A 173 -3.97 1.83 -18.06
C ALA A 173 -4.51 3.25 -18.30
N THR A 174 -5.82 3.46 -18.17
CA THR A 174 -6.47 4.72 -18.53
C THR A 174 -7.34 5.29 -17.42
N PRO A 175 -7.43 6.63 -17.28
CA PRO A 175 -6.67 7.61 -18.05
C PRO A 175 -5.16 7.52 -17.75
N ASP A 176 -4.34 7.71 -18.80
CA ASP A 176 -2.89 7.86 -18.63
C ASP A 176 -2.56 9.35 -18.48
N VAL A 177 -1.83 9.68 -17.41
CA VAL A 177 -1.42 11.06 -17.07
C VAL A 177 0.07 11.04 -16.77
N PRO A 178 0.94 11.07 -17.80
CA PRO A 178 2.39 10.94 -17.62
C PRO A 178 3.01 11.96 -16.65
N MET A 179 2.37 13.13 -16.51
CA MET A 179 2.83 14.17 -15.58
C MET A 179 2.67 13.80 -14.11
N MET A 180 2.02 12.70 -13.77
CA MET A 180 2.00 12.19 -12.39
C MET A 180 3.28 11.45 -12.01
N GLU A 181 4.00 10.87 -12.97
CA GLU A 181 5.19 10.05 -12.71
C GLU A 181 6.30 10.80 -11.97
N PRO A 182 6.67 12.05 -12.38
CA PRO A 182 7.70 12.81 -11.66
C PRO A 182 7.24 13.39 -10.32
N ILE A 183 5.96 13.29 -9.97
CA ILE A 183 5.43 13.81 -8.71
C ILE A 183 5.54 12.73 -7.63
N GLY A 184 6.49 12.93 -6.69
CA GLY A 184 6.67 12.01 -5.57
C GLY A 184 5.39 11.86 -4.73
N GLY A 185 5.05 10.61 -4.36
CA GLY A 185 3.92 10.28 -3.51
C GLY A 185 2.63 9.90 -4.23
N THR A 186 2.61 9.84 -5.56
CA THR A 186 1.44 9.38 -6.32
C THR A 186 1.12 7.92 -6.07
N GLY A 187 2.14 7.06 -5.92
CA GLY A 187 1.97 5.67 -5.47
C GLY A 187 1.47 5.58 -4.04
N ASP A 188 1.99 6.43 -3.14
CA ASP A 188 1.54 6.51 -1.74
C ASP A 188 0.07 6.93 -1.62
N THR A 189 -0.40 7.76 -2.55
CA THR A 189 -1.81 8.17 -2.62
C THR A 189 -2.70 6.97 -2.88
N LEU A 190 -2.31 6.12 -3.81
CA LEU A 190 -3.03 4.89 -4.14
C LEU A 190 -3.16 3.98 -2.91
N THR A 191 -2.05 3.75 -2.19
CA THR A 191 -2.05 2.97 -0.94
C THR A 191 -2.98 3.60 0.10
N GLY A 192 -2.98 4.91 0.24
CA GLY A 192 -3.90 5.63 1.14
C GLY A 192 -5.37 5.45 0.76
N ILE A 193 -5.70 5.53 -0.52
CA ILE A 193 -7.06 5.34 -1.02
C ILE A 193 -7.55 3.91 -0.75
N VAL A 194 -6.78 2.89 -1.13
CA VAL A 194 -7.20 1.49 -0.93
C VAL A 194 -7.35 1.15 0.54
N SER A 195 -6.49 1.68 1.41
CA SER A 195 -6.57 1.50 2.86
C SER A 195 -7.89 2.07 3.42
N ALA A 196 -8.25 3.28 3.01
CA ALA A 196 -9.48 3.94 3.42
C ALA A 196 -10.72 3.17 2.93
N LEU A 197 -10.74 2.74 1.67
CA LEU A 197 -11.86 1.98 1.11
C LEU A 197 -12.04 0.64 1.81
N SER A 198 -10.95 -0.06 2.11
CA SER A 198 -10.97 -1.31 2.87
C SER A 198 -11.48 -1.09 4.30
N ALA A 199 -11.02 -0.05 5.00
CA ALA A 199 -11.48 0.29 6.34
C ALA A 199 -12.98 0.67 6.37
N ALA A 200 -13.50 1.23 5.28
CA ALA A 200 -14.92 1.51 5.08
C ALA A 200 -15.77 0.25 4.80
N GLY A 201 -15.17 -0.95 4.81
CA GLY A 201 -15.87 -2.23 4.60
C GLY A 201 -16.06 -2.61 3.14
N ILE A 202 -15.43 -1.92 2.20
CA ILE A 202 -15.43 -2.30 0.78
C ILE A 202 -14.54 -3.54 0.62
N SER A 203 -15.01 -4.56 -0.10
CA SER A 203 -14.21 -5.77 -0.32
C SER A 203 -12.86 -5.42 -0.96
N MET A 204 -11.79 -6.14 -0.61
CA MET A 204 -10.43 -5.84 -1.08
C MET A 204 -10.34 -5.73 -2.60
N ARG A 205 -11.01 -6.63 -3.33
CA ARG A 205 -11.07 -6.57 -4.79
C ARG A 205 -11.64 -5.24 -5.29
N ASN A 206 -12.80 -4.85 -4.77
CA ASN A 206 -13.46 -3.62 -5.18
C ASN A 206 -12.69 -2.37 -4.72
N ALA A 207 -12.07 -2.44 -3.53
CA ALA A 207 -11.23 -1.36 -3.02
C ALA A 207 -10.00 -1.12 -3.91
N CYS A 208 -9.32 -2.19 -4.35
CA CYS A 208 -8.19 -2.10 -5.28
C CYS A 208 -8.61 -1.53 -6.63
N ALA A 209 -9.68 -2.07 -7.22
CA ALA A 209 -10.20 -1.61 -8.51
C ALA A 209 -10.63 -0.13 -8.48
N ALA A 210 -11.34 0.28 -7.42
CA ALA A 210 -11.74 1.67 -7.24
C ALA A 210 -10.52 2.58 -7.00
N ALA A 211 -9.54 2.14 -6.21
CA ALA A 211 -8.34 2.92 -5.92
C ALA A 211 -7.55 3.28 -7.19
N PHE A 212 -7.37 2.34 -8.11
CA PHE A 212 -6.76 2.61 -9.42
C PHE A 212 -7.48 3.73 -10.16
N ARG A 213 -8.80 3.56 -10.36
CA ARG A 213 -9.60 4.53 -11.12
C ARG A 213 -9.63 5.89 -10.45
N ILE A 214 -9.77 5.94 -9.12
CA ILE A 214 -9.75 7.18 -8.35
C ILE A 214 -8.40 7.89 -8.49
N ASN A 215 -7.28 7.19 -8.31
CA ASN A 215 -5.95 7.78 -8.39
C ASN A 215 -5.66 8.35 -9.78
N ARG A 216 -5.97 7.60 -10.84
CA ARG A 216 -5.85 8.07 -12.23
C ARG A 216 -6.79 9.22 -12.53
N ARG A 217 -8.02 9.15 -12.05
CA ARG A 217 -9.01 10.22 -12.22
C ARG A 217 -8.60 11.50 -11.53
N MET A 218 -7.99 11.40 -10.35
CA MET A 218 -7.41 12.55 -9.64
C MET A 218 -6.36 13.26 -10.51
N GLY A 219 -5.44 12.52 -11.11
CA GLY A 219 -4.44 13.07 -12.05
C GLY A 219 -5.08 13.73 -13.26
N LEU A 220 -6.09 13.09 -13.87
CA LEU A 220 -6.81 13.66 -14.99
C LEU A 220 -7.50 14.99 -14.66
N LEU A 221 -8.14 15.06 -13.49
CA LEU A 221 -8.82 16.28 -13.04
C LEU A 221 -7.84 17.41 -12.69
N ALA A 222 -6.71 17.05 -12.07
CA ALA A 222 -5.69 18.00 -11.65
C ALA A 222 -4.94 18.61 -12.83
N ARG A 223 -4.77 17.89 -13.95
CA ARG A 223 -3.96 18.31 -15.12
C ARG A 223 -2.59 18.84 -14.67
N PRO A 224 -1.79 18.01 -13.95
CA PRO A 224 -0.60 18.49 -13.31
C PRO A 224 0.45 18.98 -14.30
N ASN A 225 1.33 19.84 -13.79
CA ASN A 225 2.58 20.21 -14.45
C ASN A 225 3.76 19.82 -13.54
N PRO A 226 5.01 19.86 -14.01
CA PRO A 226 6.17 19.42 -13.24
C PRO A 226 6.42 20.17 -11.92
N ALA A 227 5.78 21.32 -11.69
CA ALA A 227 5.91 22.08 -10.45
C ALA A 227 4.87 21.66 -9.38
N PHE A 228 3.94 20.75 -9.70
CA PHE A 228 2.95 20.27 -8.73
C PHE A 228 3.63 19.42 -7.66
N SER A 229 3.17 19.63 -6.44
CA SER A 229 3.40 18.70 -5.33
C SER A 229 2.25 17.70 -5.21
N ILE A 230 2.44 16.66 -4.42
CA ILE A 230 1.35 15.72 -4.12
C ILE A 230 0.16 16.41 -3.44
N MET A 231 0.40 17.48 -2.67
CA MET A 231 -0.67 18.22 -2.01
C MET A 231 -1.58 18.95 -3.00
N ASP A 232 -1.01 19.41 -4.13
CA ASP A 232 -1.79 20.03 -5.20
C ASP A 232 -2.71 19.00 -5.88
N LEU A 233 -2.24 17.76 -6.05
CA LEU A 233 -3.04 16.66 -6.58
C LEU A 233 -4.17 16.27 -5.61
N LEU A 234 -3.88 16.18 -4.31
CA LEU A 234 -4.87 15.77 -3.31
C LEU A 234 -6.09 16.70 -3.22
N ALA A 235 -5.98 17.95 -3.64
CA ALA A 235 -7.11 18.85 -3.73
C ALA A 235 -8.22 18.34 -4.68
N PHE A 236 -7.88 17.48 -5.62
CA PHE A 236 -8.81 16.88 -6.59
C PHE A 236 -9.34 15.50 -6.16
N LEU A 237 -8.79 14.91 -5.10
CA LEU A 237 -9.16 13.58 -4.63
C LEU A 237 -10.66 13.46 -4.28
N PRO A 238 -11.28 14.40 -3.54
CA PRO A 238 -12.71 14.32 -3.26
C PRO A 238 -13.57 14.24 -4.52
N SER A 239 -13.22 15.03 -5.54
CA SER A 239 -13.94 15.04 -6.82
C SER A 239 -13.76 13.75 -7.61
N ALA A 240 -12.56 13.15 -7.55
CA ALA A 240 -12.28 11.86 -8.16
C ALA A 240 -13.12 10.74 -7.51
N ILE A 241 -13.18 10.69 -6.18
CA ILE A 241 -13.98 9.72 -5.45
C ILE A 241 -15.48 9.85 -5.78
N ARG A 242 -16.02 11.07 -5.75
CA ARG A 242 -17.42 11.31 -6.09
C ARG A 242 -17.76 10.92 -7.53
N SER A 243 -16.83 11.04 -8.46
CA SER A 243 -17.04 10.62 -9.85
C SER A 243 -17.09 9.10 -10.01
N GLU A 244 -16.30 8.36 -9.22
CA GLU A 244 -16.30 6.89 -9.24
C GLU A 244 -17.59 6.29 -8.69
N ARG A 245 -18.24 6.93 -7.72
CA ARG A 245 -19.51 6.48 -7.14
C ARG A 245 -20.72 6.57 -8.09
N LYS A 246 -20.58 7.25 -9.22
CA LYS A 246 -21.66 7.44 -10.21
C LYS A 246 -21.68 6.38 -11.29
N HIS A 247 -20.71 5.51 -11.29
CA HIS A 247 -20.53 4.40 -12.22
C HIS A 247 -20.59 3.06 -11.48
#